data_0aee2c8e7f0b5ec43e2ba1e2772bb2c1
#
_entry.id   0aee2c8e7f0b5ec43e2ba1e2772bb2c1
#
_cell.length_a   1.000
_cell.length_b   1.000
_cell.length_c   1.000
_cell.angle_alpha   90.00
_cell.angle_beta   90.00
_cell.angle_gamma   90.00
#
_symmetry.space_group_name_H-M   'P 1'
#
loop_
_entity.id
_entity.type
_entity.pdbx_description
1 polymer ?
#
loop_
_entity_poly.entity_id
_entity_poly.type
_entity_poly.pdbx_seq_one_letter_code
_entity_poly.pdbx_strand_id
1 'polypeptide(L)'
;MAPKGWPLLLESLGWSDPELWWSHWQQRGGFELARRVWPADVKDQWLLGVALPLLSQAESLLQMGGRPLLGLSALPGCGKTTLCDWLVHASSELGWSIAFLSIDDFYWPGPELDRRMAGNPWGVPRAIPGSHDLELMATALDQWRETGELLAPRFDKSLRDGRGDRSEWVRSTPDLVVLEGWFVGVLVSDQASEAENIHSLALTTEELVYRQQLFRLVPDYAPIWNRIDKLWHLKGQSGTSSRLWKRQQVETQAKTTGVHVSESAVQDFVRMIETAFPAAWLQDLHQSDVVIDLTNQRAVREITLK
;
A
#
# COMPACT_ATOMS: atom_id res chain seq x y z
N MET A 1 -13.68 14.18 17.33
CA MET A 1 -14.58 14.64 16.22
C MET A 1 -14.32 13.74 15.04
N ALA A 2 -15.36 13.18 14.42
CA ALA A 2 -15.20 12.31 13.25
C ALA A 2 -14.60 13.12 12.06
N PRO A 3 -13.79 12.50 11.19
CA PRO A 3 -13.25 13.16 10.02
C PRO A 3 -14.35 13.60 9.05
N LYS A 4 -14.08 14.65 8.27
CA LYS A 4 -14.98 15.06 7.18
C LYS A 4 -15.13 13.91 6.18
N GLY A 5 -16.36 13.63 5.72
CA GLY A 5 -16.66 12.51 4.82
C GLY A 5 -16.86 11.16 5.50
N TRP A 6 -16.60 11.04 6.80
CA TRP A 6 -16.75 9.79 7.54
C TRP A 6 -18.18 9.21 7.52
N PRO A 7 -19.27 10.00 7.67
CA PRO A 7 -20.63 9.46 7.56
C PRO A 7 -20.92 8.86 6.19
N LEU A 8 -20.45 9.52 5.12
CA LEU A 8 -20.61 9.00 3.75
C LEU A 8 -19.84 7.68 3.55
N LEU A 9 -18.65 7.55 4.15
CA LEU A 9 -17.92 6.30 4.12
C LEU A 9 -18.72 5.19 4.80
N LEU A 10 -19.26 5.42 5.99
CA LEU A 10 -20.09 4.42 6.68
C LEU A 10 -21.31 4.02 5.86
N GLU A 11 -21.99 5.00 5.26
CA GLU A 11 -23.14 4.73 4.38
C GLU A 11 -22.75 3.85 3.19
N SER A 12 -21.60 4.10 2.55
CA SER A 12 -21.08 3.26 1.46
C SER A 12 -20.72 1.84 1.90
N LEU A 13 -20.47 1.64 3.19
CA LEU A 13 -20.22 0.34 3.82
C LEU A 13 -21.51 -0.34 4.34
N GLY A 14 -22.68 0.25 4.04
CA GLY A 14 -23.99 -0.28 4.43
C GLY A 14 -24.48 0.20 5.80
N TRP A 15 -23.85 1.21 6.38
CA TRP A 15 -24.20 1.76 7.70
C TRP A 15 -24.73 3.17 7.60
N SER A 16 -26.06 3.32 7.56
CA SER A 16 -26.70 4.64 7.55
C SER A 16 -26.69 5.35 8.92
N ASP A 17 -26.51 4.60 10.00
CA ASP A 17 -26.45 5.10 11.37
C ASP A 17 -25.07 4.79 11.99
N PRO A 18 -24.24 5.82 12.26
CA PRO A 18 -22.95 5.67 12.91
C PRO A 18 -23.00 5.03 14.30
N GLU A 19 -24.10 5.22 15.06
CA GLU A 19 -24.24 4.62 16.40
C GLU A 19 -24.49 3.12 16.32
N LEU A 20 -25.27 2.66 15.31
CA LEU A 20 -25.46 1.24 15.04
C LEU A 20 -24.15 0.60 14.57
N TRP A 21 -23.38 1.26 13.69
CA TRP A 21 -22.06 0.78 13.27
C TRP A 21 -21.12 0.65 14.47
N TRP A 22 -21.07 1.66 15.33
CA TRP A 22 -20.25 1.64 16.54
C TRP A 22 -20.67 0.53 17.51
N SER A 23 -21.98 0.37 17.73
CA SER A 23 -22.52 -0.71 18.57
C SER A 23 -22.17 -2.10 18.06
N HIS A 24 -22.22 -2.29 16.72
CA HIS A 24 -21.81 -3.54 16.07
C HIS A 24 -20.34 -3.88 16.39
N TRP A 25 -19.45 -2.91 16.27
CA TRP A 25 -18.03 -3.14 16.58
C TRP A 25 -17.75 -3.26 18.07
N GLN A 26 -18.45 -2.53 18.93
CA GLN A 26 -18.33 -2.68 20.39
C GLN A 26 -18.69 -4.09 20.84
N GLN A 27 -19.79 -4.66 20.35
CA GLN A 27 -20.20 -6.02 20.67
C GLN A 27 -19.19 -7.08 20.26
N ARG A 28 -18.36 -6.78 19.27
CA ARG A 28 -17.30 -7.64 18.76
C ARG A 28 -15.90 -7.31 19.31
N GLY A 29 -15.84 -6.49 20.35
CA GLY A 29 -14.56 -6.08 20.96
C GLY A 29 -13.76 -5.07 20.12
N GLY A 30 -14.41 -4.33 19.20
CA GLY A 30 -13.78 -3.53 18.16
C GLY A 30 -12.71 -2.55 18.62
N PHE A 31 -12.92 -1.88 19.77
CA PHE A 31 -11.89 -0.96 20.28
C PHE A 31 -10.69 -1.68 20.89
N GLU A 32 -10.92 -2.80 21.56
CA GLU A 32 -9.84 -3.62 22.12
C GLU A 32 -9.10 -4.41 21.05
N LEU A 33 -9.82 -4.96 20.06
CA LEU A 33 -9.23 -5.51 18.86
C LEU A 33 -8.32 -4.49 18.17
N ALA A 34 -8.79 -3.25 18.05
CA ALA A 34 -8.04 -2.18 17.45
C ALA A 34 -6.75 -1.84 18.22
N ARG A 35 -6.70 -2.02 19.54
CA ARG A 35 -5.54 -1.61 20.36
C ARG A 35 -4.47 -2.68 20.54
N ARG A 36 -4.76 -3.95 20.35
CA ARG A 36 -3.82 -5.05 20.65
C ARG A 36 -2.53 -5.04 19.83
N VAL A 37 -2.57 -4.54 18.60
CA VAL A 37 -1.44 -4.58 17.65
C VAL A 37 -0.83 -3.20 17.39
N TRP A 38 -1.59 -2.13 17.65
CA TRP A 38 -1.15 -0.76 17.43
C TRP A 38 -0.21 -0.27 18.53
N PRO A 39 0.81 0.56 18.17
CA PRO A 39 1.57 1.32 19.16
C PRO A 39 0.63 2.11 20.08
N ALA A 40 1.00 2.22 21.35
CA ALA A 40 0.17 2.85 22.38
C ALA A 40 -0.17 4.34 22.10
N ASP A 41 0.61 4.99 21.25
CA ASP A 41 0.47 6.39 20.83
C ASP A 41 -0.45 6.59 19.61
N VAL A 42 -0.97 5.50 19.00
CA VAL A 42 -1.92 5.61 17.89
C VAL A 42 -3.21 6.23 18.39
N LYS A 43 -3.62 7.32 17.72
CA LYS A 43 -4.80 8.09 18.09
C LYS A 43 -6.08 7.35 17.72
N ASP A 44 -7.11 7.48 18.57
CA ASP A 44 -8.45 6.95 18.32
C ASP A 44 -9.02 7.37 16.95
N GLN A 45 -8.65 8.56 16.48
CA GLN A 45 -9.05 9.06 15.17
C GLN A 45 -8.56 8.15 14.02
N TRP A 46 -7.38 7.55 14.13
CA TRP A 46 -6.89 6.58 13.15
C TRP A 46 -7.70 5.28 13.20
N LEU A 47 -7.98 4.80 14.41
CA LEU A 47 -8.74 3.56 14.60
C LEU A 47 -10.17 3.71 14.06
N LEU A 48 -10.82 4.82 14.37
CA LEU A 48 -12.19 5.11 13.94
C LEU A 48 -12.30 5.57 12.47
N GLY A 49 -11.28 6.27 11.97
CA GLY A 49 -11.30 6.86 10.63
C GLY A 49 -10.70 5.98 9.54
N VAL A 50 -9.87 4.99 9.90
CA VAL A 50 -9.18 4.12 8.93
C VAL A 50 -9.38 2.65 9.27
N ALA A 51 -8.93 2.21 10.46
CA ALA A 51 -8.81 0.79 10.77
C ALA A 51 -10.17 0.07 10.82
N LEU A 52 -11.09 0.52 11.65
CA LEU A 52 -12.42 -0.10 11.75
C LEU A 52 -13.26 0.04 10.48
N PRO A 53 -13.27 1.19 9.76
CA PRO A 53 -13.90 1.26 8.45
C PRO A 53 -13.29 0.30 7.41
N LEU A 54 -11.97 0.10 7.41
CA LEU A 54 -11.34 -0.89 6.54
C LEU A 54 -11.75 -2.32 6.91
N LEU A 55 -11.88 -2.62 8.20
CA LEU A 55 -12.39 -3.90 8.68
C LEU A 55 -13.88 -4.09 8.27
N SER A 56 -14.69 -3.02 8.31
CA SER A 56 -16.06 -3.04 7.78
C SER A 56 -16.11 -3.28 6.27
N GLN A 57 -15.16 -2.71 5.51
CA GLN A 57 -15.04 -3.01 4.08
C GLN A 57 -14.72 -4.48 3.86
N ALA A 58 -13.80 -5.04 4.63
CA ALA A 58 -13.46 -6.46 4.54
C ALA A 58 -14.67 -7.34 4.89
N GLU A 59 -15.43 -7.01 5.93
CA GLU A 59 -16.68 -7.71 6.29
C GLU A 59 -17.68 -7.68 5.13
N SER A 60 -17.94 -6.52 4.55
CA SER A 60 -18.85 -6.35 3.42
C SER A 60 -18.41 -7.18 2.21
N LEU A 61 -17.12 -7.18 1.89
CA LEU A 61 -16.56 -7.99 0.80
C LEU A 61 -16.70 -9.50 1.06
N LEU A 62 -16.43 -9.95 2.28
CA LEU A 62 -16.58 -11.36 2.66
C LEU A 62 -18.04 -11.82 2.57
N GLN A 63 -18.99 -10.97 2.93
CA GLN A 63 -20.43 -11.26 2.81
C GLN A 63 -20.89 -11.43 1.35
N MET A 64 -20.26 -10.71 0.40
CA MET A 64 -20.54 -10.87 -1.03
C MET A 64 -19.99 -12.19 -1.58
N GLY A 65 -18.97 -12.75 -0.94
CA GLY A 65 -18.31 -13.98 -1.39
C GLY A 65 -17.41 -13.76 -2.62
N GLY A 66 -17.00 -14.86 -3.28
CA GLY A 66 -16.25 -14.77 -4.54
C GLY A 66 -14.74 -14.50 -4.41
N ARG A 67 -14.18 -14.61 -3.21
CA ARG A 67 -12.75 -14.35 -2.92
C ARG A 67 -12.31 -12.97 -3.40
N PRO A 68 -12.78 -11.91 -2.75
CA PRO A 68 -12.49 -10.54 -3.15
C PRO A 68 -11.04 -10.13 -2.87
N LEU A 69 -10.51 -9.27 -3.74
CA LEU A 69 -9.20 -8.64 -3.62
C LEU A 69 -9.37 -7.17 -3.23
N LEU A 70 -8.91 -6.82 -2.02
CA LEU A 70 -8.91 -5.45 -1.52
C LEU A 70 -7.54 -4.79 -1.78
N GLY A 71 -7.52 -3.73 -2.56
CA GLY A 71 -6.31 -2.94 -2.81
C GLY A 71 -6.08 -1.88 -1.72
N LEU A 72 -4.83 -1.71 -1.30
CA LEU A 72 -4.42 -0.65 -0.39
C LEU A 72 -3.21 0.10 -0.95
N SER A 73 -3.42 1.32 -1.40
CA SER A 73 -2.38 2.18 -1.95
C SER A 73 -1.99 3.27 -0.96
N ALA A 74 -0.71 3.45 -0.70
CA ALA A 74 -0.19 4.58 0.07
C ALA A 74 1.33 4.72 -0.08
N LEU A 75 1.83 5.92 0.12
CA LEU A 75 3.26 6.20 0.11
C LEU A 75 4.03 5.37 1.15
N PRO A 76 5.32 5.06 0.91
CA PRO A 76 6.18 4.37 1.87
C PRO A 76 6.20 5.08 3.23
N GLY A 77 6.22 4.29 4.32
CA GLY A 77 6.23 4.80 5.68
C GLY A 77 4.88 5.35 6.19
N CYS A 78 3.82 5.31 5.40
CA CYS A 78 2.47 5.71 5.82
C CYS A 78 1.90 4.82 6.96
N GLY A 79 2.38 3.60 7.10
CA GLY A 79 1.86 2.63 8.08
C GLY A 79 1.00 1.51 7.47
N LYS A 80 1.04 1.32 6.13
CA LYS A 80 0.29 0.26 5.42
C LYS A 80 0.51 -1.13 6.01
N THR A 81 1.77 -1.53 6.16
CA THR A 81 2.12 -2.86 6.68
C THR A 81 1.51 -3.07 8.06
N THR A 82 1.67 -2.10 8.97
CA THR A 82 1.06 -2.17 10.31
C THR A 82 -0.48 -2.26 10.24
N LEU A 83 -1.10 -1.53 9.31
CA LEU A 83 -2.56 -1.61 9.09
C LEU A 83 -2.97 -2.98 8.57
N CYS A 84 -2.21 -3.56 7.64
CA CYS A 84 -2.47 -4.88 7.11
C CYS A 84 -2.25 -5.99 8.15
N ASP A 85 -1.16 -5.92 8.91
CA ASP A 85 -0.89 -6.85 10.02
C ASP A 85 -2.02 -6.81 11.06
N TRP A 86 -2.47 -5.59 11.40
CA TRP A 86 -3.60 -5.41 12.29
C TRP A 86 -4.89 -6.02 11.70
N LEU A 87 -5.19 -5.75 10.42
CA LEU A 87 -6.38 -6.26 9.76
C LEU A 87 -6.42 -7.80 9.75
N VAL A 88 -5.30 -8.44 9.43
CA VAL A 88 -5.16 -9.90 9.46
C VAL A 88 -5.39 -10.42 10.89
N HIS A 89 -4.82 -9.77 11.89
CA HIS A 89 -4.95 -10.18 13.28
C HIS A 89 -6.39 -10.01 13.77
N ALA A 90 -6.99 -8.84 13.54
CA ALA A 90 -8.38 -8.57 13.91
C ALA A 90 -9.37 -9.51 13.21
N SER A 91 -9.14 -9.80 11.92
CA SER A 91 -9.98 -10.73 11.18
C SER A 91 -9.89 -12.16 11.71
N SER A 92 -8.72 -12.61 12.11
CA SER A 92 -8.53 -13.93 12.74
C SER A 92 -9.32 -14.08 14.05
N GLU A 93 -9.34 -13.04 14.89
CA GLU A 93 -10.14 -13.00 16.12
C GLU A 93 -11.68 -13.06 15.82
N LEU A 94 -12.07 -12.58 14.64
CA LEU A 94 -13.45 -12.62 14.16
C LEU A 94 -13.79 -13.92 13.42
N GLY A 95 -12.83 -14.83 13.29
CA GLY A 95 -13.01 -16.10 12.57
C GLY A 95 -12.96 -15.95 11.04
N TRP A 96 -12.38 -14.87 10.52
CA TRP A 96 -12.20 -14.65 9.08
C TRP A 96 -10.79 -15.00 8.64
N SER A 97 -10.65 -15.55 7.45
CA SER A 97 -9.36 -15.87 6.84
C SER A 97 -8.99 -14.78 5.83
N ILE A 98 -8.17 -13.82 6.26
CA ILE A 98 -7.63 -12.75 5.40
C ILE A 98 -6.13 -12.92 5.27
N ALA A 99 -5.62 -12.91 4.04
CA ALA A 99 -4.19 -12.85 3.77
C ALA A 99 -3.78 -11.46 3.28
N PHE A 100 -2.54 -11.13 3.57
CA PHE A 100 -1.89 -9.90 3.13
C PHE A 100 -0.78 -10.23 2.14
N LEU A 101 -0.77 -9.52 1.02
CA LEU A 101 0.29 -9.54 0.01
C LEU A 101 0.82 -8.11 -0.20
N SER A 102 2.12 -7.94 -0.16
CA SER A 102 2.76 -6.75 -0.68
C SER A 102 3.14 -6.97 -2.15
N ILE A 103 3.00 -5.95 -3.00
CA ILE A 103 3.59 -6.03 -4.34
C ILE A 103 5.10 -6.26 -4.25
N ASP A 104 5.74 -5.81 -3.18
CA ASP A 104 7.16 -5.99 -2.90
C ASP A 104 7.54 -7.48 -2.72
N ASP A 105 6.60 -8.36 -2.33
CA ASP A 105 6.83 -9.80 -2.25
C ASP A 105 7.09 -10.42 -3.63
N PHE A 106 6.61 -9.78 -4.69
CA PHE A 106 6.74 -10.23 -6.07
C PHE A 106 7.93 -9.61 -6.82
N TYR A 107 8.92 -9.04 -6.15
CA TYR A 107 10.14 -8.66 -6.84
C TYR A 107 10.80 -9.87 -7.52
N TRP A 108 11.46 -9.62 -8.63
CA TRP A 108 12.28 -10.63 -9.29
C TRP A 108 13.32 -11.20 -8.34
N PRO A 109 13.76 -12.48 -8.52
CA PRO A 109 14.91 -13.02 -7.80
C PRO A 109 16.14 -12.13 -7.97
N GLY A 110 17.00 -12.08 -6.96
CA GLY A 110 18.08 -11.13 -6.84
C GLY A 110 18.92 -10.86 -8.10
N PRO A 111 19.45 -11.87 -8.82
CA PRO A 111 20.23 -11.63 -10.04
C PRO A 111 19.42 -10.98 -11.16
N GLU A 112 18.16 -11.38 -11.34
CA GLU A 112 17.27 -10.81 -12.35
C GLU A 112 16.85 -9.39 -11.95
N LEU A 113 16.58 -9.17 -10.66
CA LEU A 113 16.27 -7.85 -10.13
C LEU A 113 17.41 -6.86 -10.40
N ASP A 114 18.67 -7.28 -10.15
CA ASP A 114 19.86 -6.47 -10.42
C ASP A 114 19.96 -6.08 -11.90
N ARG A 115 19.72 -7.05 -12.80
CA ARG A 115 19.73 -6.82 -14.24
C ARG A 115 18.68 -5.80 -14.67
N ARG A 116 17.46 -5.92 -14.13
CA ARG A 116 16.34 -5.04 -14.45
C ARG A 116 16.49 -3.63 -13.89
N MET A 117 17.12 -3.52 -12.73
CA MET A 117 17.35 -2.22 -12.08
C MET A 117 18.68 -1.57 -12.51
N ALA A 118 19.47 -2.22 -13.37
CA ALA A 118 20.72 -1.64 -13.87
C ALA A 118 20.47 -0.31 -14.57
N GLY A 119 21.31 0.69 -14.24
CA GLY A 119 21.26 2.00 -14.86
C GLY A 119 20.14 2.92 -14.37
N ASN A 120 19.37 2.53 -13.32
CA ASN A 120 18.44 3.49 -12.74
C ASN A 120 19.21 4.64 -12.03
N PRO A 121 18.81 5.88 -12.26
CA PRO A 121 19.60 7.04 -11.81
C PRO A 121 19.53 7.30 -10.31
N TRP A 122 18.54 6.71 -9.62
CA TRP A 122 18.40 6.86 -8.16
C TRP A 122 19.22 5.85 -7.37
N GLY A 123 19.89 4.90 -8.03
CA GLY A 123 20.69 3.88 -7.34
C GLY A 123 19.89 2.91 -6.45
N VAL A 124 18.56 2.97 -6.50
CA VAL A 124 17.72 2.07 -5.70
C VAL A 124 17.75 0.64 -6.26
N PRO A 125 17.87 -0.39 -5.41
CA PRO A 125 17.96 -1.78 -5.91
C PRO A 125 16.60 -2.35 -6.37
N ARG A 126 15.48 -1.66 -6.09
CA ARG A 126 14.11 -2.12 -6.33
C ARG A 126 13.09 -0.98 -6.18
N ALA A 127 11.82 -1.32 -6.08
CA ALA A 127 10.68 -0.47 -5.73
C ALA A 127 10.07 0.38 -6.87
N ILE A 128 10.60 0.29 -8.08
CA ILE A 128 10.05 0.99 -9.26
C ILE A 128 9.43 -0.01 -10.26
N PRO A 129 8.57 0.42 -11.19
CA PRO A 129 8.05 -0.44 -12.25
C PRO A 129 9.16 -1.18 -12.99
N GLY A 130 8.87 -2.45 -13.33
CA GLY A 130 9.84 -3.37 -13.90
C GLY A 130 10.59 -4.23 -12.88
N SER A 131 10.56 -3.86 -11.58
CA SER A 131 11.16 -4.67 -10.51
C SER A 131 10.32 -5.88 -10.09
N HIS A 132 9.05 -5.96 -10.51
CA HIS A 132 8.10 -6.98 -10.11
C HIS A 132 7.87 -8.03 -11.20
N ASP A 133 7.68 -9.28 -10.78
CA ASP A 133 7.27 -10.40 -11.60
C ASP A 133 5.73 -10.41 -11.68
N LEU A 134 5.21 -9.68 -12.67
CA LEU A 134 3.77 -9.49 -12.84
C LEU A 134 3.05 -10.77 -13.28
N GLU A 135 3.73 -11.64 -14.03
CA GLU A 135 3.17 -12.92 -14.45
C GLU A 135 2.95 -13.84 -13.25
N LEU A 136 3.95 -13.91 -12.35
CA LEU A 136 3.83 -14.65 -11.10
C LEU A 136 2.71 -14.08 -10.23
N MET A 137 2.62 -12.75 -10.10
CA MET A 137 1.57 -12.10 -9.29
C MET A 137 0.18 -12.41 -9.86
N ALA A 138 0.00 -12.28 -11.18
CA ALA A 138 -1.26 -12.60 -11.85
C ALA A 138 -1.65 -14.06 -11.61
N THR A 139 -0.70 -14.99 -11.83
CA THR A 139 -0.91 -16.43 -11.66
C THR A 139 -1.33 -16.76 -10.23
N ALA A 140 -0.65 -16.21 -9.22
CA ALA A 140 -0.97 -16.45 -7.82
C ALA A 140 -2.39 -15.97 -7.46
N LEU A 141 -2.77 -14.78 -7.93
CA LEU A 141 -4.12 -14.23 -7.69
C LEU A 141 -5.22 -14.99 -8.43
N ASP A 142 -4.98 -15.39 -9.69
CA ASP A 142 -5.95 -16.15 -10.49
C ASP A 142 -6.15 -17.56 -9.92
N GLN A 143 -5.06 -18.26 -9.56
CA GLN A 143 -5.12 -19.57 -8.90
C GLN A 143 -5.90 -19.49 -7.58
N TRP A 144 -5.60 -18.47 -6.75
CA TRP A 144 -6.35 -18.28 -5.52
C TRP A 144 -7.83 -18.03 -5.76
N ARG A 145 -8.20 -17.20 -6.73
CA ARG A 145 -9.63 -16.98 -7.06
C ARG A 145 -10.32 -18.24 -7.52
N GLU A 146 -9.64 -19.06 -8.31
CA GLU A 146 -10.20 -20.29 -8.85
C GLU A 146 -10.32 -21.39 -7.78
N THR A 147 -9.24 -21.65 -7.05
CA THR A 147 -9.13 -22.82 -6.16
C THR A 147 -9.33 -22.50 -4.68
N GLY A 148 -9.14 -21.27 -4.26
CA GLY A 148 -9.04 -20.84 -2.86
C GLY A 148 -7.64 -20.96 -2.29
N GLU A 149 -6.70 -21.56 -3.02
CA GLU A 149 -5.32 -21.75 -2.56
C GLU A 149 -4.42 -20.63 -3.07
N LEU A 150 -3.86 -19.87 -2.15
CA LEU A 150 -2.88 -18.81 -2.43
C LEU A 150 -1.47 -19.34 -2.16
N LEU A 151 -0.64 -19.35 -3.20
CA LEU A 151 0.80 -19.60 -3.09
C LEU A 151 1.55 -18.35 -3.54
N ALA A 152 2.20 -17.68 -2.61
CA ALA A 152 2.91 -16.43 -2.89
C ALA A 152 4.34 -16.47 -2.33
N PRO A 153 5.31 -15.82 -3.00
CA PRO A 153 6.65 -15.67 -2.48
C PRO A 153 6.67 -14.67 -1.31
N ARG A 154 7.77 -14.68 -0.56
CA ARG A 154 8.19 -13.61 0.33
C ARG A 154 9.51 -13.05 -0.16
N PHE A 155 9.65 -11.74 -0.02
CA PHE A 155 10.89 -11.06 -0.38
C PHE A 155 11.57 -10.51 0.86
N ASP A 156 12.75 -11.03 1.17
CA ASP A 156 13.55 -10.57 2.30
C ASP A 156 14.51 -9.46 1.84
N LYS A 157 14.20 -8.24 2.28
CA LYS A 157 14.97 -7.03 1.94
C LYS A 157 16.36 -7.00 2.58
N SER A 158 16.64 -7.85 3.57
CA SER A 158 17.93 -7.90 4.28
C SER A 158 18.98 -8.75 3.56
N LEU A 159 18.55 -9.68 2.73
CA LEU A 159 19.45 -10.54 1.97
C LEU A 159 20.33 -9.74 1.02
N ARG A 160 21.48 -10.30 0.65
CA ARG A 160 22.41 -9.75 -0.34
C ARG A 160 22.85 -8.32 -0.01
N ASP A 161 23.26 -8.10 1.24
CA ASP A 161 23.71 -6.79 1.75
C ASP A 161 22.67 -5.68 1.57
N GLY A 162 21.39 -6.00 1.82
CA GLY A 162 20.27 -5.06 1.70
C GLY A 162 19.72 -4.89 0.29
N ARG A 163 20.27 -5.60 -0.72
CA ARG A 163 19.72 -5.62 -2.08
C ARG A 163 18.44 -6.44 -2.17
N GLY A 164 18.28 -7.42 -1.25
CA GLY A 164 17.13 -8.30 -1.13
C GLY A 164 17.13 -9.47 -2.11
N ASP A 165 16.39 -10.50 -1.75
CA ASP A 165 16.10 -11.65 -2.61
C ASP A 165 14.78 -12.31 -2.19
N ARG A 166 14.23 -13.18 -3.05
CA ARG A 166 13.14 -14.09 -2.67
C ARG A 166 13.63 -15.05 -1.59
N SER A 167 12.84 -15.26 -0.55
CA SER A 167 13.22 -16.11 0.58
C SER A 167 12.40 -17.40 0.61
N GLU A 168 11.13 -17.32 0.94
CA GLU A 168 10.26 -18.47 1.12
C GLU A 168 8.98 -18.35 0.29
N TRP A 169 8.25 -19.45 0.19
CA TRP A 169 6.92 -19.52 -0.39
C TRP A 169 5.91 -19.80 0.70
N VAL A 170 4.90 -18.98 0.79
CA VAL A 170 3.81 -19.12 1.76
C VAL A 170 2.57 -19.63 1.08
N ARG A 171 2.01 -20.73 1.61
CA ARG A 171 0.75 -21.32 1.17
C ARG A 171 -0.32 -21.02 2.20
N SER A 172 -1.49 -20.55 1.74
CA SER A 172 -2.64 -20.25 2.59
C SER A 172 -3.96 -20.42 1.81
N THR A 173 -5.08 -20.38 2.51
CA THR A 173 -6.42 -20.49 1.90
C THR A 173 -7.31 -19.34 2.39
N PRO A 174 -7.00 -18.10 2.04
CA PRO A 174 -7.76 -16.95 2.52
C PRO A 174 -9.08 -16.79 1.79
N ASP A 175 -10.10 -16.30 2.52
CA ASP A 175 -11.37 -15.89 1.94
C ASP A 175 -11.31 -14.51 1.28
N LEU A 176 -10.35 -13.66 1.72
CA LEU A 176 -10.07 -12.35 1.18
C LEU A 176 -8.55 -12.11 1.14
N VAL A 177 -8.07 -11.48 0.09
CA VAL A 177 -6.67 -11.01 0.01
C VAL A 177 -6.64 -9.48 0.01
N VAL A 178 -5.70 -8.92 0.78
CA VAL A 178 -5.33 -7.50 0.70
C VAL A 178 -4.03 -7.39 -0.07
N LEU A 179 -4.04 -6.65 -1.19
CA LEU A 179 -2.84 -6.32 -1.98
C LEU A 179 -2.42 -4.88 -1.69
N GLU A 180 -1.25 -4.69 -1.09
CA GLU A 180 -0.75 -3.37 -0.80
C GLU A 180 0.47 -2.97 -1.62
N GLY A 181 0.65 -1.66 -1.79
CA GLY A 181 1.86 -1.11 -2.37
C GLY A 181 1.82 0.40 -2.46
N TRP A 182 2.96 1.01 -2.84
CA TRP A 182 3.04 2.47 -2.88
C TRP A 182 2.50 3.07 -4.18
N PHE A 183 2.32 2.26 -5.23
CA PHE A 183 1.72 2.68 -6.50
C PHE A 183 0.63 1.73 -7.00
N VAL A 184 0.02 0.95 -6.09
CA VAL A 184 -1.14 0.11 -6.42
C VAL A 184 -2.26 1.00 -6.96
N GLY A 185 -2.83 0.62 -8.11
CA GLY A 185 -3.89 1.37 -8.78
C GLY A 185 -3.41 2.58 -9.59
N VAL A 186 -2.11 2.84 -9.70
CA VAL A 186 -1.58 3.90 -10.55
C VAL A 186 -1.75 3.52 -12.02
N LEU A 187 -2.35 4.44 -12.78
CA LEU A 187 -2.47 4.37 -14.24
C LEU A 187 -1.80 5.60 -14.87
N VAL A 188 -1.35 5.44 -16.10
CA VAL A 188 -0.83 6.56 -16.89
C VAL A 188 -1.96 7.55 -17.18
N SER A 189 -1.71 8.82 -16.91
CA SER A 189 -2.60 9.93 -17.24
C SER A 189 -1.80 11.01 -17.93
N ASP A 190 -2.10 11.25 -19.20
CA ASP A 190 -1.42 12.28 -20.00
C ASP A 190 -1.64 13.67 -19.42
N GLN A 191 -2.85 13.97 -18.97
CA GLN A 191 -3.18 15.27 -18.37
C GLN A 191 -2.37 15.56 -17.11
N ALA A 192 -2.10 14.54 -16.29
CA ALA A 192 -1.32 14.69 -15.06
C ALA A 192 0.18 14.89 -15.34
N SER A 193 0.70 14.29 -16.40
CA SER A 193 2.10 14.46 -16.81
C SER A 193 2.35 15.83 -17.44
N GLU A 194 1.39 16.36 -18.17
CA GLU A 194 1.46 17.71 -18.78
C GLU A 194 1.34 18.84 -17.74
N ALA A 195 0.55 18.65 -16.70
CA ALA A 195 0.36 19.64 -15.63
C ALA A 195 1.55 19.74 -14.67
N GLU A 196 2.49 18.80 -14.72
CA GLU A 196 3.62 18.78 -13.80
C GLU A 196 4.67 19.81 -14.19
N ASN A 197 5.02 20.70 -13.25
CA ASN A 197 6.14 21.60 -13.43
C ASN A 197 7.47 20.85 -13.22
N ILE A 198 7.95 20.17 -14.26
CA ILE A 198 9.20 19.39 -14.26
C ILE A 198 10.39 20.23 -13.81
N HIS A 199 10.42 21.53 -14.13
CA HIS A 199 11.49 22.43 -13.72
C HIS A 199 11.58 22.60 -12.19
N SER A 200 10.46 22.49 -11.47
CA SER A 200 10.46 22.60 -10.02
C SER A 200 11.10 21.38 -9.33
N LEU A 201 11.16 20.23 -9.99
CA LEU A 201 11.75 18.99 -9.48
C LEU A 201 13.26 18.92 -9.66
N ALA A 202 13.85 19.84 -10.44
CA ALA A 202 15.28 19.86 -10.77
C ALA A 202 15.81 18.46 -11.17
N LEU A 203 15.12 17.79 -12.11
CA LEU A 203 15.49 16.45 -12.58
C LEU A 203 16.79 16.50 -13.38
N THR A 204 17.65 15.49 -13.21
CA THR A 204 18.79 15.29 -14.08
C THR A 204 18.35 14.76 -15.46
N THR A 205 19.22 14.82 -16.44
CA THR A 205 18.95 14.26 -17.77
C THR A 205 18.68 12.75 -17.71
N GLU A 206 19.46 12.05 -16.88
CA GLU A 206 19.32 10.61 -16.66
C GLU A 206 17.98 10.28 -15.99
N GLU A 207 17.55 11.05 -14.98
CA GLU A 207 16.24 10.88 -14.34
C GLU A 207 15.11 11.10 -15.34
N LEU A 208 15.20 12.11 -16.20
CA LEU A 208 14.20 12.38 -17.25
C LEU A 208 14.08 11.21 -18.24
N VAL A 209 15.21 10.70 -18.73
CA VAL A 209 15.23 9.58 -19.68
C VAL A 209 14.67 8.31 -19.03
N TYR A 210 15.11 7.99 -17.81
CA TYR A 210 14.65 6.78 -17.13
C TYR A 210 13.18 6.86 -16.74
N ARG A 211 12.71 8.02 -16.35
CA ARG A 211 11.29 8.29 -16.04
C ARG A 211 10.39 7.97 -17.24
N GLN A 212 10.81 8.32 -18.45
CA GLN A 212 10.08 7.95 -19.67
C GLN A 212 10.00 6.41 -19.89
N GLN A 213 11.03 5.69 -19.47
CA GLN A 213 10.98 4.22 -19.48
C GLN A 213 9.97 3.68 -18.45
N LEU A 214 9.96 4.24 -17.22
CA LEU A 214 8.99 3.86 -16.22
C LEU A 214 7.55 4.07 -16.69
N PHE A 215 7.26 5.18 -17.35
CA PHE A 215 5.93 5.48 -17.87
C PHE A 215 5.44 4.43 -18.89
N ARG A 216 6.36 3.83 -19.65
CA ARG A 216 6.03 2.72 -20.56
C ARG A 216 5.79 1.40 -19.85
N LEU A 217 6.32 1.22 -18.62
CA LEU A 217 6.14 0.01 -17.84
C LEU A 217 4.90 0.05 -16.93
N VAL A 218 4.39 1.24 -16.59
CA VAL A 218 3.19 1.37 -15.74
C VAL A 218 1.96 0.65 -16.33
N PRO A 219 1.67 0.72 -17.64
CA PRO A 219 0.54 0.00 -18.22
C PRO A 219 0.56 -1.52 -18.02
N ASP A 220 1.74 -2.12 -17.86
CA ASP A 220 1.89 -3.56 -17.65
C ASP A 220 1.27 -4.02 -16.32
N TYR A 221 1.08 -3.09 -15.37
CA TYR A 221 0.43 -3.36 -14.09
C TYR A 221 -1.09 -3.32 -14.14
N ALA A 222 -1.68 -2.73 -15.18
CA ALA A 222 -3.14 -2.59 -15.29
C ALA A 222 -3.89 -3.93 -15.19
N PRO A 223 -3.41 -5.06 -15.76
CA PRO A 223 -4.06 -6.35 -15.57
C PRO A 223 -4.14 -6.80 -14.10
N ILE A 224 -3.16 -6.43 -13.27
CA ILE A 224 -3.20 -6.71 -11.82
C ILE A 224 -4.22 -5.79 -11.14
N TRP A 225 -4.18 -4.48 -11.45
CA TRP A 225 -5.09 -3.50 -10.87
C TRP A 225 -6.56 -3.80 -11.19
N ASN A 226 -6.84 -4.32 -12.39
CA ASN A 226 -8.18 -4.71 -12.82
C ASN A 226 -8.76 -5.93 -12.05
N ARG A 227 -7.93 -6.63 -11.27
CA ARG A 227 -8.37 -7.70 -10.36
C ARG A 227 -8.84 -7.18 -9.00
N ILE A 228 -8.59 -5.90 -8.69
CA ILE A 228 -8.96 -5.31 -7.41
C ILE A 228 -10.46 -5.00 -7.42
N ASP A 229 -11.18 -5.53 -6.43
CA ASP A 229 -12.63 -5.34 -6.31
C ASP A 229 -12.97 -4.02 -5.59
N LYS A 230 -12.13 -3.60 -4.64
CA LYS A 230 -12.19 -2.31 -3.94
C LYS A 230 -10.78 -1.78 -3.71
N LEU A 231 -10.55 -0.50 -3.99
CA LEU A 231 -9.27 0.15 -3.80
C LEU A 231 -9.37 1.30 -2.79
N TRP A 232 -8.61 1.19 -1.71
CA TRP A 232 -8.41 2.25 -0.73
C TRP A 232 -7.08 2.96 -0.95
N HIS A 233 -7.12 4.27 -0.94
CA HIS A 233 -5.93 5.11 -1.09
C HIS A 233 -5.71 5.96 0.17
N LEU A 234 -4.63 5.70 0.91
CA LEU A 234 -4.17 6.55 2.00
C LEU A 234 -3.27 7.64 1.41
N LYS A 235 -3.86 8.79 1.13
CA LYS A 235 -3.23 9.91 0.43
C LYS A 235 -2.41 10.76 1.39
N GLY A 236 -1.09 10.81 1.19
CA GLY A 236 -0.20 11.69 1.95
C GLY A 236 -0.14 13.10 1.35
N GLN A 237 0.19 14.10 2.16
CA GLN A 237 0.44 15.46 1.69
C GLN A 237 1.83 15.52 1.04
N SER A 238 1.92 15.42 -0.29
CA SER A 238 3.11 15.67 -1.12
C SER A 238 4.45 15.00 -0.67
N GLY A 239 5.57 15.33 -1.35
CA GLY A 239 6.90 14.80 -1.05
C GLY A 239 7.40 14.98 0.40
N THR A 240 6.89 15.99 1.12
CA THR A 240 7.22 16.22 2.54
C THR A 240 6.83 15.03 3.43
N SER A 241 5.66 14.41 3.16
CA SER A 241 5.20 13.23 3.89
C SER A 241 6.13 12.03 3.67
N SER A 242 6.55 11.79 2.42
CA SER A 242 7.44 10.68 2.08
C SER A 242 8.77 10.75 2.82
N ARG A 243 9.39 11.94 2.89
CA ARG A 243 10.65 12.16 3.61
C ARG A 243 10.50 11.87 5.11
N LEU A 244 9.48 12.49 5.72
CA LEU A 244 9.23 12.35 7.15
C LEU A 244 8.94 10.91 7.54
N TRP A 245 8.02 10.27 6.80
CA TRP A 245 7.59 8.91 7.11
C TRP A 245 8.67 7.87 6.85
N LYS A 246 9.48 8.06 5.78
CA LYS A 246 10.59 7.15 5.49
C LYS A 246 11.69 7.23 6.56
N ARG A 247 12.05 8.43 6.99
CA ARG A 247 13.01 8.61 8.11
C ARG A 247 12.53 7.91 9.37
N GLN A 248 11.28 8.16 9.78
CA GLN A 248 10.69 7.51 10.95
C GLN A 248 10.69 5.98 10.83
N GLN A 249 10.38 5.46 9.63
CA GLN A 249 10.41 4.03 9.36
C GLN A 249 11.82 3.45 9.57
N VAL A 250 12.83 4.09 9.00
CA VAL A 250 14.23 3.64 9.11
C VAL A 250 14.74 3.73 10.55
N GLU A 251 14.43 4.81 11.27
CA GLU A 251 14.78 4.97 12.67
C GLU A 251 14.12 3.90 13.56
N THR A 252 12.86 3.60 13.31
CA THR A 252 12.14 2.53 14.04
C THR A 252 12.75 1.17 13.73
N GLN A 253 13.02 0.88 12.46
CA GLN A 253 13.65 -0.37 12.04
C GLN A 253 15.03 -0.55 12.67
N ALA A 254 15.86 0.49 12.68
CA ALA A 254 17.18 0.45 13.30
C ALA A 254 17.09 0.12 14.81
N LYS A 255 16.12 0.68 15.52
CA LYS A 255 15.87 0.38 16.94
C LYS A 255 15.42 -1.05 17.19
N THR A 256 14.63 -1.62 16.26
CA THR A 256 13.99 -2.93 16.46
C THR A 256 14.88 -4.08 15.98
N THR A 257 15.59 -3.91 14.86
CA THR A 257 16.36 -4.98 14.21
C THR A 257 17.87 -4.78 14.29
N GLY A 258 18.34 -3.60 14.71
CA GLY A 258 19.76 -3.23 14.66
C GLY A 258 20.30 -2.98 13.24
N VAL A 259 19.47 -3.07 12.21
CA VAL A 259 19.88 -2.84 10.83
C VAL A 259 19.87 -1.34 10.54
N HIS A 260 21.03 -0.79 10.21
CA HIS A 260 21.18 0.62 9.84
C HIS A 260 21.21 0.80 8.33
N VAL A 261 20.30 1.63 7.82
CA VAL A 261 20.30 2.07 6.43
C VAL A 261 21.09 3.39 6.37
N SER A 262 21.99 3.52 5.39
CA SER A 262 22.77 4.76 5.24
C SER A 262 21.86 5.94 4.92
N GLU A 263 22.25 7.14 5.37
CA GLU A 263 21.51 8.37 5.08
C GLU A 263 21.42 8.62 3.56
N SER A 264 22.46 8.29 2.80
CA SER A 264 22.44 8.37 1.33
C SER A 264 21.37 7.46 0.72
N ALA A 265 21.30 6.20 1.15
CA ALA A 265 20.28 5.28 0.65
C ALA A 265 18.83 5.73 0.98
N VAL A 266 18.63 6.39 2.13
CA VAL A 266 17.35 7.01 2.46
C VAL A 266 17.05 8.19 1.53
N GLN A 267 18.03 9.05 1.26
CA GLN A 267 17.88 10.18 0.36
C GLN A 267 17.61 9.74 -1.08
N ASP A 268 18.32 8.74 -1.57
CA ASP A 268 18.14 8.17 -2.91
C ASP A 268 16.72 7.58 -3.07
N PHE A 269 16.26 6.84 -2.04
CA PHE A 269 14.91 6.28 -2.04
C PHE A 269 13.84 7.38 -2.00
N VAL A 270 14.02 8.41 -1.18
CA VAL A 270 13.08 9.55 -1.13
C VAL A 270 13.08 10.29 -2.45
N ARG A 271 14.25 10.55 -3.04
CA ARG A 271 14.39 11.18 -4.36
C ARG A 271 13.63 10.39 -5.41
N MET A 272 13.78 9.07 -5.42
CA MET A 272 13.03 8.18 -6.32
C MET A 272 11.51 8.35 -6.13
N ILE A 273 10.99 8.27 -4.90
CA ILE A 273 9.56 8.43 -4.64
C ILE A 273 9.02 9.79 -5.12
N GLU A 274 9.81 10.85 -4.98
CA GLU A 274 9.40 12.20 -5.36
C GLU A 274 9.48 12.47 -6.85
N THR A 275 10.28 11.69 -7.59
CA THR A 275 10.63 12.02 -8.97
C THR A 275 10.33 10.93 -10.00
N ALA A 276 10.16 9.67 -9.58
CA ALA A 276 9.91 8.57 -10.51
C ALA A 276 8.56 8.70 -11.24
N PHE A 277 7.55 9.25 -10.57
CA PHE A 277 6.24 9.49 -11.16
C PHE A 277 5.82 10.96 -11.03
N PRO A 278 4.91 11.44 -11.90
CA PRO A 278 4.15 12.65 -11.64
C PRO A 278 3.44 12.55 -10.28
N ALA A 279 3.56 13.58 -9.46
CA ALA A 279 2.92 13.59 -8.15
C ALA A 279 1.39 13.35 -8.26
N ALA A 280 0.76 13.84 -9.31
CA ALA A 280 -0.66 13.66 -9.56
C ALA A 280 -1.04 12.17 -9.75
N TRP A 281 -0.18 11.33 -10.35
CA TRP A 281 -0.46 9.90 -10.50
C TRP A 281 -0.57 9.18 -9.15
N LEU A 282 0.19 9.64 -8.16
CA LEU A 282 0.17 9.10 -6.80
C LEU A 282 -0.87 9.77 -5.90
N GLN A 283 -1.37 10.95 -6.29
CA GLN A 283 -2.32 11.74 -5.51
C GLN A 283 -3.76 11.55 -5.97
N ASP A 284 -3.97 11.32 -7.26
CA ASP A 284 -5.30 11.24 -7.88
C ASP A 284 -5.53 9.88 -8.54
N LEU A 285 -5.50 8.81 -7.73
CA LEU A 285 -5.83 7.47 -8.21
C LEU A 285 -7.29 7.41 -8.67
N HIS A 286 -7.50 7.45 -9.98
CA HIS A 286 -8.84 7.48 -10.58
C HIS A 286 -9.68 6.26 -10.25
N GLN A 287 -9.05 5.11 -10.02
CA GLN A 287 -9.71 3.84 -9.69
C GLN A 287 -9.94 3.63 -8.20
N SER A 288 -9.51 4.56 -7.33
CA SER A 288 -9.75 4.39 -5.89
C SER A 288 -11.22 4.60 -5.55
N ASP A 289 -11.82 3.68 -4.80
CA ASP A 289 -13.19 3.80 -4.28
C ASP A 289 -13.22 4.72 -3.06
N VAL A 290 -12.18 4.63 -2.23
CA VAL A 290 -12.04 5.41 -0.99
C VAL A 290 -10.68 6.10 -0.96
N VAL A 291 -10.68 7.40 -0.76
CA VAL A 291 -9.47 8.21 -0.54
C VAL A 291 -9.50 8.78 0.86
N ILE A 292 -8.47 8.48 1.65
CA ILE A 292 -8.29 9.02 3.00
C ILE A 292 -7.10 9.96 3.00
N ASP A 293 -7.37 11.26 3.07
CA ASP A 293 -6.35 12.29 3.17
C ASP A 293 -5.72 12.29 4.57
N LEU A 294 -4.39 12.11 4.60
CA LEU A 294 -3.59 12.09 5.82
C LEU A 294 -2.72 13.33 5.95
N THR A 295 -2.62 13.86 7.17
CA THR A 295 -1.61 14.87 7.50
C THR A 295 -0.21 14.25 7.59
N ASN A 296 0.83 15.08 7.69
CA ASN A 296 2.20 14.62 7.94
C ASN A 296 2.36 13.81 9.24
N GLN A 297 1.46 14.00 10.21
CA GLN A 297 1.39 13.22 11.46
C GLN A 297 0.50 11.98 11.34
N ARG A 298 0.10 11.59 10.11
CA ARG A 298 -0.83 10.50 9.80
C ARG A 298 -2.23 10.67 10.42
N ALA A 299 -2.62 11.88 10.80
CA ALA A 299 -4.00 12.15 11.23
C ALA A 299 -4.92 12.21 10.00
N VAL A 300 -6.11 11.64 10.12
CA VAL A 300 -7.13 11.71 9.07
C VAL A 300 -7.68 13.13 8.97
N ARG A 301 -7.56 13.73 7.79
CA ARG A 301 -8.07 15.08 7.50
C ARG A 301 -9.45 15.03 6.86
N GLU A 302 -9.58 14.24 5.82
CA GLU A 302 -10.79 14.13 5.01
C GLU A 302 -10.88 12.73 4.39
N ILE A 303 -12.10 12.26 4.17
CA ILE A 303 -12.41 11.03 3.46
C ILE A 303 -13.27 11.38 2.26
N THR A 304 -12.91 10.90 1.09
CA THR A 304 -13.62 11.09 -0.17
C THR A 304 -13.95 9.74 -0.79
N LEU A 305 -15.17 9.58 -1.28
CA LEU A 305 -15.59 8.45 -2.11
C LEU A 305 -15.55 8.85 -3.59
N LYS A 306 -15.20 7.94 -4.46
CA LYS A 306 -15.21 8.14 -5.91
C LYS A 306 -16.15 7.16 -6.60
#